data_94451abcac3a91f946785febeed43354
#
_entry.id   94451abcac3a91f946785febeed43354
#
_cell.length_a   1.000
_cell.length_b   1.000
_cell.length_c   1.000
_cell.angle_alpha   90.00
_cell.angle_beta   90.00
_cell.angle_gamma   90.00
#
_symmetry.space_group_name_H-M   'P 1'
#
loop_
_entity.id
_entity.type
_entity.pdbx_description
1 polymer ?
#
loop_
_entity_poly.entity_id
_entity_poly.type
_entity_poly.pdbx_seq_one_letter_code
_entity_poly.pdbx_strand_id
1 'polypeptide(L)'
;MGEMVQKANKTVSLARICLLGILCLFLWTGCEDSNGPKTVAREDQAHSEKSPDRIIVHLYFSDSDNSFLISEERSLSARIRPEALGFQIMNALLEGPKQTLERTIPEGTLLRGFYILQNHTAYVDLSREIRERHPGGAKSELMTIYSIVNSLILNIPEIETVKILVEGKEEATLVGHVDLRFPFRANLLFVR
;
A
#
# COMPACT_ATOMS: atom_id res chain seq x y z
N MET A 1 17.30 -43.22 35.56
CA MET A 1 15.98 -43.82 35.80
C MET A 1 15.06 -43.01 34.92
N GLY A 2 14.76 -43.40 33.85
CA GLY A 2 14.03 -44.51 33.24
C GLY A 2 13.03 -43.84 32.32
N GLU A 3 13.27 -44.00 31.12
CA GLU A 3 12.64 -44.88 30.09
C GLU A 3 11.44 -44.19 29.47
N MET A 4 11.59 -43.83 28.18
CA MET A 4 11.31 -44.67 27.01
C MET A 4 9.86 -45.17 26.96
N VAL A 5 9.24 -44.95 25.86
CA VAL A 5 8.51 -45.91 25.01
C VAL A 5 7.61 -45.09 24.07
N GLN A 6 7.95 -44.88 22.81
CA GLN A 6 7.79 -45.79 21.67
C GLN A 6 6.41 -45.68 20.99
N LYS A 7 6.41 -45.17 19.79
CA LYS A 7 6.13 -45.84 18.51
C LYS A 7 4.75 -46.50 18.31
N ALA A 8 4.09 -46.07 17.23
CA ALA A 8 3.50 -46.94 16.20
C ALA A 8 2.77 -46.02 15.19
N ASN A 9 3.22 -45.74 14.05
CA ASN A 9 3.28 -46.51 12.81
C ASN A 9 2.05 -47.37 12.53
N LYS A 10 1.22 -47.00 11.56
CA LYS A 10 0.54 -47.96 10.68
C LYS A 10 0.21 -47.31 9.33
N THR A 11 1.02 -47.63 8.38
CA THR A 11 0.75 -47.80 6.95
C THR A 11 -0.23 -48.96 6.73
N VAL A 12 -0.67 -49.07 5.48
CA VAL A 12 -1.40 -50.17 4.80
C VAL A 12 -2.87 -49.80 4.54
N SER A 13 -3.44 -49.85 3.34
CA SER A 13 -3.22 -50.82 2.27
C SER A 13 -3.92 -50.37 0.99
N LEU A 14 -3.27 -50.63 -0.11
CA LEU A 14 -3.87 -50.80 -1.44
C LEU A 14 -4.70 -52.10 -1.47
N ALA A 15 -5.86 -52.07 -2.14
CA ALA A 15 -6.46 -53.20 -2.86
C ALA A 15 -7.60 -52.64 -3.71
N ARG A 16 -7.49 -52.57 -5.03
CA ARG A 16 -7.79 -53.63 -5.99
C ARG A 16 -9.22 -54.13 -5.88
N ILE A 17 -9.94 -54.03 -7.00
CA ILE A 17 -10.76 -55.05 -7.68
C ILE A 17 -11.63 -54.24 -8.68
N CYS A 18 -11.36 -54.27 -9.95
CA CYS A 18 -11.74 -55.18 -11.03
C CYS A 18 -13.22 -55.18 -11.40
N LEU A 19 -13.42 -54.71 -12.62
CA LEU A 19 -14.01 -55.41 -13.79
C LEU A 19 -15.50 -55.75 -13.77
N LEU A 20 -16.01 -55.53 -14.95
CA LEU A 20 -17.18 -56.02 -15.69
C LEU A 20 -18.20 -54.90 -15.91
N GLY A 21 -18.40 -54.31 -17.05
CA GLY A 21 -18.62 -54.91 -18.36
C GLY A 21 -20.14 -55.05 -18.59
N ILE A 22 -20.75 -54.20 -19.42
CA ILE A 22 -21.87 -54.62 -20.26
C ILE A 22 -22.04 -53.56 -21.38
N LEU A 23 -21.77 -54.02 -22.54
CA LEU A 23 -22.05 -53.51 -23.86
C LEU A 23 -23.59 -53.44 -24.09
N CYS A 24 -24.15 -52.31 -24.38
CA CYS A 24 -25.47 -52.22 -25.00
C CYS A 24 -25.37 -51.33 -26.23
N LEU A 25 -25.17 -52.02 -27.35
CA LEU A 25 -25.54 -51.50 -28.68
C LEU A 25 -27.05 -51.30 -28.75
N PHE A 26 -27.48 -50.10 -29.00
CA PHE A 26 -28.77 -49.87 -29.63
C PHE A 26 -28.57 -48.96 -30.84
N LEU A 27 -28.61 -49.61 -31.97
CA LEU A 27 -28.85 -49.01 -33.27
C LEU A 27 -30.28 -48.44 -33.28
N TRP A 28 -30.43 -47.17 -33.53
CA TRP A 28 -31.67 -46.67 -34.10
C TRP A 28 -31.33 -45.65 -35.19
N THR A 29 -31.74 -46.07 -36.36
CA THR A 29 -31.67 -45.35 -37.62
C THR A 29 -32.71 -44.24 -37.69
N GLY A 30 -32.33 -43.11 -38.28
CA GLY A 30 -33.20 -42.38 -39.19
C GLY A 30 -33.94 -41.16 -38.65
N CYS A 31 -33.52 -40.00 -38.98
CA CYS A 31 -34.23 -39.06 -39.84
C CYS A 31 -33.33 -37.85 -40.12
N GLU A 32 -33.09 -37.63 -41.39
CA GLU A 32 -32.53 -36.37 -41.90
C GLU A 32 -33.59 -35.29 -41.72
N ASP A 33 -33.17 -34.16 -41.10
CA ASP A 33 -33.74 -32.87 -41.37
C ASP A 33 -32.64 -31.82 -41.42
N SER A 34 -32.52 -31.29 -42.61
CA SER A 34 -31.65 -30.23 -43.01
C SER A 34 -32.03 -28.92 -42.29
N ASN A 35 -31.16 -28.47 -41.36
CA ASN A 35 -31.09 -27.06 -41.01
C ASN A 35 -29.64 -26.69 -40.79
N GLY A 36 -29.17 -25.75 -41.59
CA GLY A 36 -27.83 -25.29 -41.65
C GLY A 36 -27.24 -24.78 -40.31
N PRO A 37 -25.91 -24.66 -40.21
CA PRO A 37 -25.25 -24.27 -38.98
C PRO A 37 -25.63 -22.83 -38.66
N LYS A 38 -26.43 -22.63 -37.60
CA LYS A 38 -26.49 -21.35 -36.90
C LYS A 38 -25.14 -21.13 -36.28
N THR A 39 -24.38 -20.30 -36.95
CA THR A 39 -23.19 -19.66 -36.35
C THR A 39 -23.65 -18.95 -35.09
N VAL A 40 -23.44 -19.59 -33.93
CA VAL A 40 -23.53 -18.92 -32.63
C VAL A 40 -22.38 -17.97 -32.62
N ALA A 41 -22.67 -16.71 -32.89
CA ALA A 41 -21.75 -15.63 -32.63
C ALA A 41 -21.37 -15.74 -31.13
N ARG A 42 -20.15 -16.16 -30.90
CA ARG A 42 -19.54 -16.07 -29.59
C ARG A 42 -19.43 -14.59 -29.36
N GLU A 43 -20.37 -14.03 -28.58
CA GLU A 43 -20.18 -12.73 -27.95
C GLU A 43 -18.88 -12.84 -27.13
N ASP A 44 -17.80 -12.34 -27.72
CA ASP A 44 -16.63 -11.95 -26.98
C ASP A 44 -17.12 -10.94 -25.92
N GLN A 45 -17.38 -11.46 -24.73
CA GLN A 45 -17.44 -10.63 -23.54
C GLN A 45 -16.04 -10.02 -23.42
N ALA A 46 -15.86 -8.91 -24.12
CA ALA A 46 -14.81 -7.99 -23.81
C ALA A 46 -14.94 -7.71 -22.30
N HIS A 47 -14.12 -8.35 -21.51
CA HIS A 47 -13.85 -7.92 -20.14
C HIS A 47 -13.37 -6.49 -20.29
N SER A 48 -14.30 -5.56 -20.13
CA SER A 48 -13.94 -4.17 -19.88
C SER A 48 -13.12 -4.22 -18.60
N GLU A 49 -11.80 -4.24 -18.73
CA GLU A 49 -10.89 -3.92 -17.63
C GLU A 49 -11.28 -2.51 -17.19
N LYS A 50 -12.11 -2.47 -16.16
CA LYS A 50 -12.52 -1.24 -15.51
C LYS A 50 -11.22 -0.61 -15.03
N SER A 51 -10.76 0.41 -15.73
CA SER A 51 -9.61 1.21 -15.35
C SER A 51 -9.69 1.45 -13.85
N PRO A 52 -8.66 1.13 -13.06
CA PRO A 52 -8.73 1.29 -11.63
C PRO A 52 -9.12 2.74 -11.34
N ASP A 53 -10.18 2.92 -10.56
CA ASP A 53 -10.58 4.26 -10.13
C ASP A 53 -9.36 4.93 -9.51
N ARG A 54 -9.08 6.15 -9.92
CA ARG A 54 -7.93 6.91 -9.47
C ARG A 54 -8.40 8.15 -8.69
N ILE A 55 -7.61 8.50 -7.70
CA ILE A 55 -7.80 9.72 -6.90
C ILE A 55 -6.60 10.65 -7.10
N ILE A 56 -6.85 11.94 -7.17
CA ILE A 56 -5.80 12.94 -7.14
C ILE A 56 -5.51 13.27 -5.68
N VAL A 57 -4.25 13.20 -5.30
CA VAL A 57 -3.74 13.60 -3.99
C VAL A 57 -2.70 14.70 -4.15
N HIS A 58 -2.57 15.53 -3.13
CA HIS A 58 -1.62 16.64 -3.07
C HIS A 58 -0.46 16.26 -2.17
N LEU A 59 0.73 16.12 -2.74
CA LEU A 59 1.98 15.87 -2.00
C LEU A 59 2.74 17.20 -1.86
N TYR A 60 3.33 17.39 -0.70
CA TYR A 60 3.99 18.65 -0.37
C TYR A 60 5.50 18.48 -0.36
N PHE A 61 6.18 19.18 -1.27
CA PHE A 61 7.64 19.21 -1.42
C PHE A 61 8.15 20.63 -1.23
N SER A 62 9.44 20.80 -0.99
CA SER A 62 10.02 22.12 -0.77
C SER A 62 10.23 22.89 -2.06
N ASP A 63 10.15 24.21 -1.98
CA ASP A 63 10.68 25.09 -3.00
C ASP A 63 12.21 25.09 -3.02
N SER A 64 12.83 25.71 -4.03
CA SER A 64 14.30 25.76 -4.20
C SER A 64 15.03 26.41 -3.03
N ASP A 65 14.38 27.31 -2.31
CA ASP A 65 14.97 28.04 -1.19
C ASP A 65 14.74 27.37 0.16
N ASN A 66 14.11 26.19 0.13
CA ASN A 66 13.67 25.44 1.30
C ASN A 66 12.86 26.30 2.28
N SER A 67 11.99 27.15 1.76
CA SER A 67 11.24 28.16 2.53
C SER A 67 9.78 27.81 2.71
N PHE A 68 9.19 27.19 1.70
CA PHE A 68 7.78 26.81 1.69
C PHE A 68 7.59 25.45 1.06
N LEU A 69 6.49 24.81 1.41
CA LEU A 69 6.00 23.60 0.80
C LEU A 69 5.08 23.96 -0.37
N ILE A 70 5.35 23.36 -1.50
CA ILE A 70 4.54 23.49 -2.72
C ILE A 70 3.83 22.17 -2.96
N SER A 71 2.54 22.26 -3.29
CA SER A 71 1.73 21.09 -3.60
C SER A 71 2.05 20.55 -5.00
N GLU A 72 2.26 19.24 -5.10
CA GLU A 72 2.36 18.50 -6.35
C GLU A 72 1.24 17.46 -6.43
N GLU A 73 0.47 17.47 -7.50
CA GLU A 73 -0.59 16.50 -7.73
C GLU A 73 -0.03 15.12 -8.12
N ARG A 74 -0.55 14.08 -7.50
CA ARG A 74 -0.28 12.68 -7.85
C ARG A 74 -1.58 11.90 -8.01
N SER A 75 -1.61 11.06 -9.02
CA SER A 75 -2.73 10.16 -9.26
C SER A 75 -2.42 8.80 -8.63
N LEU A 76 -3.18 8.42 -7.60
CA LEU A 76 -3.06 7.15 -6.87
C LEU A 76 -4.30 6.28 -7.09
N SER A 77 -4.26 5.03 -6.64
CA SER A 77 -5.42 4.14 -6.70
C SER A 77 -6.50 4.61 -5.73
N ALA A 78 -7.73 4.75 -6.22
CA ALA A 78 -8.92 4.96 -5.40
C ALA A 78 -9.47 3.63 -4.85
N ARG A 79 -10.56 3.71 -4.05
CA ARG A 79 -11.26 2.55 -3.44
C ARG A 79 -10.38 1.72 -2.52
N ILE A 80 -9.56 2.38 -1.76
CA ILE A 80 -8.72 1.77 -0.75
C ILE A 80 -9.07 2.32 0.63
N ARG A 81 -8.79 1.54 1.66
CA ARG A 81 -8.96 2.01 3.04
C ARG A 81 -7.99 3.17 3.33
N PRO A 82 -8.31 4.05 4.30
CA PRO A 82 -7.46 5.18 4.68
C PRO A 82 -6.00 4.79 4.94
N GLU A 83 -5.77 3.64 5.60
CA GLU A 83 -4.41 3.15 5.87
C GLU A 83 -3.64 2.83 4.59
N ALA A 84 -4.33 2.19 3.62
CA ALA A 84 -3.70 1.85 2.35
C ALA A 84 -3.42 3.10 1.50
N LEU A 85 -4.29 4.13 1.58
CA LEU A 85 -4.04 5.42 0.94
C LEU A 85 -2.86 6.13 1.58
N GLY A 86 -2.79 6.16 2.92
CA GLY A 86 -1.66 6.74 3.65
C GLY A 86 -0.33 6.05 3.29
N PHE A 87 -0.35 4.73 3.16
CA PHE A 87 0.82 3.98 2.70
C PHE A 87 1.25 4.38 1.28
N GLN A 88 0.29 4.58 0.35
CA GLN A 88 0.60 5.04 -1.01
C GLN A 88 1.13 6.48 -1.03
N ILE A 89 0.53 7.39 -0.24
CA ILE A 89 0.99 8.77 -0.10
C ILE A 89 2.43 8.80 0.43
N MET A 90 2.73 8.04 1.48
CA MET A 90 4.08 7.99 2.04
C MET A 90 5.11 7.45 1.03
N ASN A 91 4.78 6.38 0.31
CA ASN A 91 5.69 5.88 -0.73
C ASN A 91 5.92 6.89 -1.85
N ALA A 92 4.87 7.60 -2.28
CA ALA A 92 5.01 8.64 -3.29
C ALA A 92 5.84 9.85 -2.81
N LEU A 93 5.77 10.21 -1.51
CA LEU A 93 6.68 11.20 -0.90
C LEU A 93 8.13 10.71 -0.87
N LEU A 94 8.35 9.45 -0.53
CA LEU A 94 9.67 8.82 -0.49
C LEU A 94 10.29 8.69 -1.88
N GLU A 95 9.49 8.50 -2.94
CA GLU A 95 9.96 8.58 -4.32
C GLU A 95 10.53 9.97 -4.65
N GLY A 96 10.00 11.04 -4.03
CA GLY A 96 10.36 12.43 -4.25
C GLY A 96 9.53 13.13 -5.32
N PRO A 97 9.79 14.41 -5.57
CA PRO A 97 9.03 15.21 -6.52
C PRO A 97 9.25 14.75 -7.96
N LYS A 98 8.22 14.91 -8.80
CA LYS A 98 8.27 14.71 -10.26
C LYS A 98 8.35 16.03 -11.03
N GLN A 99 8.10 17.13 -10.32
CA GLN A 99 8.24 18.50 -10.83
C GLN A 99 9.56 19.09 -10.34
N THR A 100 9.81 20.35 -10.71
CA THR A 100 11.01 21.10 -10.29
C THR A 100 10.82 21.60 -8.85
N LEU A 101 10.81 20.66 -7.91
CA LEU A 101 10.71 20.91 -6.47
C LEU A 101 11.82 20.13 -5.75
N GLU A 102 12.12 20.54 -4.52
CA GLU A 102 13.16 19.90 -3.74
C GLU A 102 12.60 18.81 -2.84
N ARG A 103 13.36 17.74 -2.72
CA ARG A 103 13.05 16.61 -1.85
C ARG A 103 13.09 17.02 -0.39
N THR A 104 12.04 16.72 0.36
CA THR A 104 11.94 17.03 1.81
C THR A 104 12.38 15.86 2.69
N ILE A 105 12.25 14.63 2.19
CA ILE A 105 12.66 13.42 2.90
C ILE A 105 13.97 12.93 2.30
N PRO A 106 15.01 12.65 3.09
CA PRO A 106 16.29 12.14 2.60
C PRO A 106 16.15 10.89 1.75
N GLU A 107 16.92 10.81 0.68
CA GLU A 107 16.95 9.65 -0.20
C GLU A 107 17.42 8.40 0.55
N GLY A 108 16.76 7.26 0.24
CA GLY A 108 17.02 5.99 0.89
C GLY A 108 16.28 5.79 2.21
N THR A 109 15.48 6.78 2.66
CA THR A 109 14.52 6.57 3.75
C THR A 109 13.45 5.57 3.32
N LEU A 110 13.11 4.61 4.16
CA LEU A 110 12.09 3.59 3.91
C LEU A 110 10.92 3.77 4.86
N LEU A 111 9.71 3.52 4.37
CA LEU A 111 8.52 3.37 5.20
C LEU A 111 8.51 1.96 5.80
N ARG A 112 8.61 1.86 7.11
CA ARG A 112 8.58 0.61 7.87
C ARG A 112 7.17 0.21 8.27
N GLY A 113 6.33 1.21 8.54
CA GLY A 113 4.94 1.01 8.92
C GLY A 113 4.11 2.27 8.84
N PHE A 114 2.81 2.08 8.64
CA PHE A 114 1.81 3.13 8.64
C PHE A 114 0.54 2.60 9.30
N TYR A 115 0.04 3.30 10.31
CA TYR A 115 -1.10 2.88 11.11
C TYR A 115 -1.98 4.09 11.44
N ILE A 116 -3.29 3.93 11.41
CA ILE A 116 -4.25 4.93 11.91
C ILE A 116 -4.94 4.34 13.12
N LEU A 117 -4.83 5.02 14.26
CA LEU A 117 -5.48 4.61 15.49
C LEU A 117 -6.89 5.22 15.61
N GLN A 118 -7.71 4.67 16.52
CA GLN A 118 -9.09 5.13 16.76
C GLN A 118 -9.21 6.59 17.20
N ASN A 119 -8.13 7.18 17.71
CA ASN A 119 -8.05 8.59 18.09
C ASN A 119 -7.66 9.51 16.91
N HIS A 120 -7.83 9.05 15.68
CA HIS A 120 -7.51 9.79 14.45
C HIS A 120 -6.03 10.20 14.32
N THR A 121 -5.13 9.52 15.03
CA THR A 121 -3.68 9.73 14.91
C THR A 121 -3.08 8.72 13.94
N ALA A 122 -2.42 9.20 12.90
CA ALA A 122 -1.59 8.37 12.02
C ALA A 122 -0.18 8.24 12.63
N TYR A 123 0.32 7.01 12.69
CA TYR A 123 1.68 6.69 13.06
C TYR A 123 2.46 6.33 11.80
N VAL A 124 3.56 7.06 11.57
CA VAL A 124 4.45 6.88 10.42
C VAL A 124 5.79 6.41 10.94
N ASP A 125 6.10 5.13 10.75
CA ASP A 125 7.40 4.56 11.14
C ASP A 125 8.37 4.58 9.95
N LEU A 126 9.47 5.28 10.11
CA LEU A 126 10.49 5.47 9.08
C LEU A 126 11.81 4.81 9.51
N SER A 127 12.61 4.44 8.54
CA SER A 127 13.94 3.91 8.78
C SER A 127 14.90 5.01 9.24
N ARG A 128 16.03 4.61 9.83
CA ARG A 128 17.01 5.52 10.42
C ARG A 128 17.61 6.53 9.46
N GLU A 129 17.55 6.25 8.14
CA GLU A 129 18.08 7.13 7.09
C GLU A 129 17.42 8.51 7.11
N ILE A 130 16.17 8.62 7.61
CA ILE A 130 15.48 9.91 7.81
C ILE A 130 16.30 10.85 8.70
N ARG A 131 17.09 10.32 9.62
CA ARG A 131 17.98 11.08 10.53
C ARG A 131 19.40 11.12 10.01
N GLU A 132 19.98 9.96 9.67
CA GLU A 132 21.39 9.82 9.32
C GLU A 132 21.76 10.57 8.04
N ARG A 133 20.81 10.72 7.12
CA ARG A 133 21.02 11.43 5.84
C ARG A 133 20.36 12.80 5.79
N HIS A 134 19.76 13.24 6.89
CA HIS A 134 19.12 14.54 6.94
C HIS A 134 20.17 15.67 6.87
N PRO A 135 19.94 16.71 6.05
CA PRO A 135 20.90 17.81 5.91
C PRO A 135 21.10 18.64 7.18
N GLY A 136 20.17 18.48 8.16
CA GLY A 136 20.21 19.23 9.41
C GLY A 136 19.55 20.61 9.30
N GLY A 137 19.49 21.31 10.46
CA GLY A 137 18.92 22.65 10.57
C GLY A 137 17.39 22.65 10.80
N ALA A 138 16.95 23.60 11.62
CA ALA A 138 15.54 23.71 12.06
C ALA A 138 14.57 23.84 10.89
N LYS A 139 14.93 24.60 9.87
CA LYS A 139 14.08 24.82 8.70
C LYS A 139 13.88 23.54 7.88
N SER A 140 14.97 22.82 7.58
CA SER A 140 14.90 21.55 6.85
C SER A 140 14.13 20.51 7.64
N GLU A 141 14.30 20.45 8.95
CA GLU A 141 13.57 19.54 9.83
C GLU A 141 12.06 19.83 9.80
N LEU A 142 11.66 21.12 9.86
CA LEU A 142 10.28 21.56 9.72
C LEU A 142 9.69 21.18 8.34
N MET A 143 10.45 21.43 7.25
CA MET A 143 9.99 21.07 5.89
C MET A 143 9.77 19.56 5.77
N THR A 144 10.68 18.74 6.31
CA THR A 144 10.52 17.27 6.33
C THR A 144 9.27 16.85 7.09
N ILE A 145 9.08 17.37 8.29
CA ILE A 145 7.94 17.01 9.15
C ILE A 145 6.62 17.43 8.49
N TYR A 146 6.51 18.70 8.08
CA TYR A 146 5.26 19.21 7.52
C TYR A 146 4.97 18.75 6.08
N SER A 147 5.96 18.32 5.34
CA SER A 147 5.76 17.57 4.09
C SER A 147 4.97 16.28 4.35
N ILE A 148 5.37 15.50 5.34
CA ILE A 148 4.68 14.27 5.74
C ILE A 148 3.28 14.59 6.30
N VAL A 149 3.22 15.49 7.28
CA VAL A 149 2.00 15.81 8.02
C VAL A 149 0.91 16.37 7.10
N ASN A 150 1.24 17.39 6.30
CA ASN A 150 0.28 18.03 5.41
C ASN A 150 -0.17 17.08 4.29
N SER A 151 0.75 16.28 3.73
CA SER A 151 0.40 15.29 2.69
C SER A 151 -0.55 14.20 3.20
N LEU A 152 -0.48 13.84 4.47
CA LEU A 152 -1.40 12.85 5.04
C LEU A 152 -2.73 13.47 5.44
N ILE A 153 -2.71 14.54 6.25
CA ILE A 153 -3.93 15.12 6.83
C ILE A 153 -4.83 15.76 5.77
N LEU A 154 -4.24 16.44 4.77
CA LEU A 154 -5.02 17.16 3.76
C LEU A 154 -5.61 16.22 2.68
N ASN A 155 -5.17 14.97 2.61
CA ASN A 155 -5.70 13.98 1.67
C ASN A 155 -6.54 12.87 2.33
N ILE A 156 -6.43 12.69 3.66
CA ILE A 156 -7.14 11.62 4.39
C ILE A 156 -7.93 12.24 5.53
N PRO A 157 -9.25 12.47 5.35
CA PRO A 157 -10.09 13.12 6.36
C PRO A 157 -10.15 12.43 7.72
N GLU A 158 -9.84 11.13 7.75
CA GLU A 158 -9.82 10.32 8.97
C GLU A 158 -8.59 10.60 9.85
N ILE A 159 -7.60 11.36 9.36
CA ILE A 159 -6.38 11.70 10.09
C ILE A 159 -6.46 13.14 10.59
N GLU A 160 -6.40 13.33 11.91
CA GLU A 160 -6.33 14.65 12.54
C GLU A 160 -4.92 15.03 12.97
N THR A 161 -4.12 14.03 13.33
CA THR A 161 -2.74 14.22 13.77
C THR A 161 -1.82 13.14 13.23
N VAL A 162 -0.53 13.44 13.14
CA VAL A 162 0.51 12.51 12.68
C VAL A 162 1.61 12.42 13.73
N LYS A 163 1.96 11.20 14.13
CA LYS A 163 3.09 10.87 14.98
C LYS A 163 4.19 10.21 14.14
N ILE A 164 5.39 10.74 14.18
CA ILE A 164 6.55 10.19 13.47
C ILE A 164 7.33 9.31 14.43
N LEU A 165 7.65 8.10 13.97
CA LEU A 165 8.53 7.15 14.63
C LEU A 165 9.76 6.91 13.77
N VAL A 166 10.87 6.56 14.41
CA VAL A 166 12.10 6.13 13.73
C VAL A 166 12.50 4.76 14.28
N GLU A 167 12.64 3.77 13.40
CA GLU A 167 12.95 2.39 13.79
C GLU A 167 11.95 1.83 14.83
N GLY A 168 10.65 2.20 14.72
CA GLY A 168 9.59 1.80 15.62
C GLY A 168 9.62 2.48 16.99
N LYS A 169 10.43 3.54 17.17
CA LYS A 169 10.62 4.24 18.43
C LYS A 169 10.17 5.69 18.34
N GLU A 170 9.68 6.20 19.46
CA GLU A 170 9.48 7.63 19.64
C GLU A 170 10.84 8.31 19.87
N GLU A 171 11.08 9.36 19.12
CA GLU A 171 12.30 10.17 19.24
C GLU A 171 11.95 11.55 19.80
N ALA A 172 12.90 12.15 20.50
CA ALA A 172 12.71 13.50 21.04
C ALA A 172 12.71 14.55 19.92
N THR A 173 13.58 14.37 18.93
CA THR A 173 13.69 15.23 17.74
C THR A 173 14.13 14.38 16.55
N LEU A 174 13.92 14.89 15.34
CA LEU A 174 14.45 14.23 14.14
C LEU A 174 15.98 14.44 14.07
N VAL A 175 16.41 15.70 14.05
CA VAL A 175 17.84 16.06 13.99
C VAL A 175 18.23 17.19 14.97
N GLY A 176 17.46 17.37 16.05
CA GLY A 176 17.85 18.21 17.18
C GLY A 176 17.09 19.52 17.35
N HIS A 177 16.10 19.87 16.50
CA HIS A 177 15.47 21.18 16.55
C HIS A 177 13.97 21.16 16.82
N VAL A 178 13.24 20.16 16.29
CA VAL A 178 11.78 20.08 16.39
C VAL A 178 11.38 18.94 17.31
N ASP A 179 10.53 19.22 18.30
CA ASP A 179 10.06 18.25 19.27
C ASP A 179 9.11 17.23 18.63
N LEU A 180 9.51 15.97 18.52
CA LEU A 180 8.73 14.86 17.97
C LEU A 180 7.92 14.09 19.02
N ARG A 181 8.02 14.42 20.30
CA ARG A 181 7.34 13.70 21.37
C ARG A 181 5.81 13.78 21.28
N PHE A 182 5.30 14.81 20.60
CA PHE A 182 3.87 15.04 20.42
C PHE A 182 3.46 14.85 18.95
N PRO A 183 2.22 14.39 18.67
CA PRO A 183 1.69 14.35 17.33
C PRO A 183 1.52 15.75 16.74
N PHE A 184 1.71 15.87 15.43
CA PHE A 184 1.57 17.11 14.66
C PHE A 184 0.20 17.23 14.03
N ARG A 185 -0.32 18.44 13.97
CA ARG A 185 -1.47 18.84 13.14
C ARG A 185 -0.98 19.48 11.84
N ALA A 186 -1.83 19.49 10.81
CA ALA A 186 -1.51 20.23 9.59
C ALA A 186 -1.20 21.71 9.89
N ASN A 187 -0.22 22.24 9.17
CA ASN A 187 0.15 23.64 9.28
C ASN A 187 0.33 24.26 7.89
N LEU A 188 -0.67 25.03 7.49
CA LEU A 188 -0.69 25.68 6.18
C LEU A 188 0.18 26.94 6.10
N LEU A 189 0.75 27.42 7.22
CA LEU A 189 1.69 28.56 7.20
C LEU A 189 3.00 28.21 6.46
N PHE A 190 3.29 26.93 6.31
CA PHE A 190 4.42 26.46 5.51
C PHE A 190 4.07 26.21 4.04
N VAL A 191 2.80 26.34 3.63
CA VAL A 191 2.34 26.05 2.27
C VAL A 191 2.19 27.37 1.48
N ARG A 192 2.62 27.33 0.22
CA ARG A 192 2.51 28.46 -0.71
C ARG A 192 1.78 28.07 -1.99
#